data_750fb18f33944abfe914af68fbe6ddfa
#
_entry.id   750fb18f33944abfe914af68fbe6ddfa
#
_cell.length_a   1.000
_cell.length_b   1.000
_cell.length_c   1.000
_cell.angle_alpha   90.00
_cell.angle_beta   90.00
_cell.angle_gamma   90.00
#
_symmetry.space_group_name_H-M   'P 1'
#
loop_
_entity.id
_entity.type
_entity.pdbx_description
1 polymer ?
#
loop_
_entity_poly.entity_id
_entity_poly.type
_entity_poly.pdbx_seq_one_letter_code
_entity_poly.pdbx_strand_id
1 'polypeptide(L)'
;MKVAKSDWQGVILVCGKCSRKVDGGFGPKGRTPLAKLLRKLAGKGRKARAGVVESRCLKLCPKNAVTVVESRRPGEWLVIAPGEPIDELAARVGLG
;
A
#
# COMPACT_ATOMS: atom_id res chain seq x y z
N MET A 1 -27.06 12.49 -4.96
CA MET A 1 -25.63 12.16 -4.76
C MET A 1 -24.80 13.44 -4.83
N LYS A 2 -23.81 13.54 -3.97
CA LYS A 2 -22.84 14.64 -4.03
C LYS A 2 -21.50 14.11 -4.45
N VAL A 3 -20.67 14.94 -5.10
CA VAL A 3 -19.29 14.62 -5.44
C VAL A 3 -18.37 15.47 -4.57
N ALA A 4 -17.62 14.84 -3.70
CA ALA A 4 -16.56 15.49 -2.94
C ALA A 4 -15.26 15.30 -3.69
N LYS A 5 -14.44 16.35 -3.77
CA LYS A 5 -13.17 16.28 -4.50
C LYS A 5 -12.02 15.92 -3.57
N SER A 6 -11.05 15.22 -4.11
CA SER A 6 -9.80 14.92 -3.44
C SER A 6 -8.64 15.10 -4.42
N ASP A 7 -7.42 15.17 -3.88
CA ASP A 7 -6.22 15.32 -4.71
C ASP A 7 -5.62 13.96 -5.07
N TRP A 8 -6.25 12.87 -4.68
CA TRP A 8 -5.75 11.53 -4.95
C TRP A 8 -5.66 11.28 -6.46
N GLN A 9 -4.51 10.84 -6.90
CA GLN A 9 -4.28 10.44 -8.28
C GLN A 9 -4.45 8.95 -8.49
N GLY A 10 -4.63 8.21 -7.43
CA GLY A 10 -4.89 6.78 -7.44
C GLY A 10 -5.12 6.28 -6.03
N VAL A 11 -5.44 5.00 -5.92
CA VAL A 11 -5.63 4.35 -4.64
C VAL A 11 -4.72 3.13 -4.57
N ILE A 12 -4.04 2.97 -3.44
CA ILE A 12 -3.18 1.83 -3.17
C ILE A 12 -3.89 0.97 -2.13
N LEU A 13 -4.28 -0.23 -2.54
CA LEU A 13 -4.92 -1.19 -1.64
C LEU A 13 -3.86 -2.11 -1.05
N VAL A 14 -3.80 -2.16 0.26
CA VAL A 14 -2.88 -3.05 0.98
C VAL A 14 -3.73 -4.10 1.67
N CYS A 15 -3.47 -5.38 1.40
CA CYS A 15 -4.24 -6.45 2.03
C CYS A 15 -4.03 -6.44 3.54
N GLY A 16 -5.08 -6.13 4.28
CA GLY A 16 -5.02 -6.02 5.74
C GLY A 16 -4.69 -7.34 6.42
N LYS A 17 -5.21 -8.46 5.90
CA LYS A 17 -4.92 -9.77 6.46
C LYS A 17 -3.44 -10.14 6.29
N CYS A 18 -2.88 -9.91 5.10
CA CYS A 18 -1.46 -10.15 4.86
C CYS A 18 -0.59 -9.26 5.75
N SER A 19 -0.97 -7.99 5.87
CA SER A 19 -0.24 -7.02 6.69
C SER A 19 -0.21 -7.45 8.15
N ARG A 20 -1.34 -7.94 8.69
CA ARG A 20 -1.39 -8.43 10.07
C ARG A 20 -0.53 -9.68 10.28
N LYS A 21 -0.49 -10.58 9.30
CA LYS A 21 0.31 -11.80 9.39
C LYS A 21 1.81 -11.50 9.38
N VAL A 22 2.22 -10.51 8.58
CA VAL A 22 3.62 -10.10 8.50
C VAL A 22 4.03 -9.31 9.74
N ASP A 23 3.08 -8.59 10.35
CA ASP A 23 3.28 -7.83 11.60
C ASP A 23 4.46 -6.87 11.53
N GLY A 24 4.34 -5.87 10.66
CA GLY A 24 5.39 -4.89 10.42
C GLY A 24 6.27 -5.34 9.24
N GLY A 25 7.56 -5.41 9.46
CA GLY A 25 8.51 -5.96 8.49
C GLY A 25 9.09 -4.98 7.50
N PHE A 26 8.71 -3.70 7.54
CA PHE A 26 9.14 -2.69 6.58
C PHE A 26 9.78 -1.49 7.28
N GLY A 27 10.36 -0.59 6.47
CA GLY A 27 11.02 0.59 6.99
C GLY A 27 12.45 0.31 7.45
N PRO A 28 13.18 1.36 7.92
CA PRO A 28 14.60 1.25 8.28
C PRO A 28 14.87 0.23 9.39
N LYS A 29 13.93 0.06 10.33
CA LYS A 29 14.09 -0.87 11.45
C LYS A 29 13.36 -2.19 11.24
N GLY A 30 12.70 -2.37 10.10
CA GLY A 30 11.95 -3.59 9.81
C GLY A 30 10.74 -3.82 10.71
N ARG A 31 10.19 -2.77 11.29
CA ARG A 31 9.08 -2.87 12.25
C ARG A 31 7.81 -2.13 11.82
N THR A 32 7.86 -1.40 10.71
CA THR A 32 6.75 -0.56 10.30
C THR A 32 5.82 -1.35 9.38
N PRO A 33 4.49 -1.31 9.62
CA PRO A 33 3.53 -1.88 8.67
C PRO A 33 3.62 -1.16 7.34
N LEU A 34 3.46 -1.91 6.24
CA LEU A 34 3.60 -1.37 4.90
C LEU A 34 2.65 -0.21 4.63
N ALA A 35 1.38 -0.34 5.03
CA ALA A 35 0.38 0.71 4.82
C ALA A 35 0.80 2.02 5.49
N LYS A 36 1.33 1.94 6.71
CA LYS A 36 1.78 3.13 7.43
C LYS A 36 2.92 3.83 6.70
N LEU A 37 3.86 3.05 6.18
CA LEU A 37 5.01 3.57 5.45
C LEU A 37 4.56 4.26 4.16
N LEU A 38 3.64 3.64 3.42
CA LEU A 38 3.10 4.21 2.19
C LEU A 38 2.31 5.49 2.47
N ARG A 39 1.56 5.55 3.58
CA ARG A 39 0.85 6.77 3.98
C ARG A 39 1.78 7.93 4.27
N LYS A 40 2.94 7.68 4.85
CA LYS A 40 3.93 8.71 5.06
C LYS A 40 4.44 9.31 3.76
N LEU A 41 4.58 8.47 2.73
CA LEU A 41 5.04 8.92 1.42
C LEU A 41 3.95 9.64 0.63
N ALA A 42 2.70 9.21 0.78
CA ALA A 42 1.58 9.77 0.02
C ALA A 42 1.04 11.07 0.61
N GLY A 43 1.06 11.22 1.91
CA GLY A 43 0.43 12.33 2.61
C GLY A 43 -0.82 11.89 3.36
N LYS A 44 -1.60 12.83 3.83
CA LYS A 44 -2.78 12.56 4.66
C LYS A 44 -4.07 13.08 4.04
N GLY A 45 -5.16 12.32 4.25
CA GLY A 45 -6.51 12.74 3.90
C GLY A 45 -6.70 12.96 2.42
N ARG A 46 -7.65 13.84 2.10
CA ARG A 46 -8.01 14.12 0.70
C ARG A 46 -6.95 14.91 -0.06
N LYS A 47 -6.00 15.51 0.63
CA LYS A 47 -4.92 16.29 0.02
C LYS A 47 -3.68 15.44 -0.28
N ALA A 48 -3.68 14.16 0.10
CA ALA A 48 -2.61 13.25 -0.22
C ALA A 48 -2.50 13.02 -1.72
N ARG A 49 -1.31 12.64 -2.20
CA ARG A 49 -1.11 12.32 -3.61
C ARG A 49 -1.84 11.04 -4.01
N ALA A 50 -2.01 10.13 -3.07
CA ALA A 50 -2.74 8.88 -3.29
C ALA A 50 -3.39 8.44 -1.98
N GLY A 51 -4.47 7.69 -2.09
CA GLY A 51 -5.09 7.06 -0.93
C GLY A 51 -4.46 5.71 -0.65
N VAL A 52 -4.06 5.46 0.58
CA VAL A 52 -3.58 4.15 1.01
C VAL A 52 -4.64 3.54 1.91
N VAL A 53 -5.25 2.46 1.44
CA VAL A 53 -6.40 1.85 2.11
C VAL A 53 -6.10 0.38 2.38
N GLU A 54 -6.37 -0.07 3.59
CA GLU A 54 -6.29 -1.50 3.89
C GLU A 54 -7.57 -2.17 3.40
N SER A 55 -7.42 -3.18 2.57
CA SER A 55 -8.54 -3.92 2.02
C SER A 55 -8.81 -5.18 2.82
N ARG A 56 -9.95 -5.82 2.52
CA ARG A 56 -10.21 -7.18 2.98
C ARG A 56 -9.26 -8.14 2.27
N CYS A 57 -9.22 -9.39 2.73
CA CYS A 57 -8.42 -10.42 2.09
C CYS A 57 -8.76 -10.53 0.61
N LEU A 58 -7.77 -10.41 -0.26
CA LEU A 58 -7.94 -10.49 -1.70
C LEU A 58 -7.86 -11.93 -2.21
N LYS A 59 -7.79 -12.90 -1.28
CA LYS A 59 -7.71 -14.34 -1.55
C LYS A 59 -6.40 -14.77 -2.23
N LEU A 60 -5.43 -13.90 -2.29
CA LEU A 60 -4.06 -14.25 -2.58
C LEU A 60 -3.30 -14.14 -1.26
N CYS A 61 -2.88 -15.29 -0.72
CA CYS A 61 -2.26 -15.35 0.60
C CYS A 61 -0.80 -15.81 0.48
N PRO A 62 0.10 -14.94 0.06
CA PRO A 62 1.51 -15.30 -0.04
C PRO A 62 2.10 -15.52 1.35
N LYS A 63 3.05 -16.42 1.44
CA LYS A 63 3.77 -16.64 2.70
C LYS A 63 4.69 -15.45 2.97
N ASN A 64 4.58 -14.89 4.17
CA ASN A 64 5.46 -13.84 4.65
C ASN A 64 5.61 -12.69 3.64
N ALA A 65 4.49 -12.26 3.08
CA ALA A 65 4.47 -11.14 2.14
C ALA A 65 3.12 -10.45 2.17
N VAL A 66 3.05 -9.24 1.63
CA VAL A 66 1.83 -8.43 1.60
C VAL A 66 1.42 -8.20 0.15
N THR A 67 0.16 -8.47 -0.17
CA THR A 67 -0.40 -8.19 -1.48
C THR A 67 -0.85 -6.74 -1.57
N VAL A 68 -0.44 -6.05 -2.62
CA VAL A 68 -0.74 -4.64 -2.87
C VAL A 68 -1.28 -4.48 -4.27
N VAL A 69 -2.36 -3.70 -4.41
CA VAL A 69 -2.97 -3.39 -5.71
C VAL A 69 -3.04 -1.88 -5.87
N GLU A 70 -2.52 -1.37 -6.97
CA GLU A 70 -2.61 0.05 -7.31
C GLU A 70 -3.72 0.23 -8.33
N SER A 71 -4.62 1.20 -8.10
CA SER A 71 -5.86 1.34 -8.86
C SER A 71 -5.68 1.60 -10.35
N ARG A 72 -4.54 2.17 -10.77
CA ARG A 72 -4.28 2.40 -12.19
C ARG A 72 -3.84 1.13 -12.92
N ARG A 73 -3.47 0.08 -12.18
CA ARG A 73 -3.02 -1.20 -12.72
C ARG A 73 -3.65 -2.35 -11.94
N PRO A 74 -4.98 -2.47 -11.95
CA PRO A 74 -5.66 -3.45 -11.10
C PRO A 74 -5.40 -4.91 -11.47
N GLY A 75 -4.87 -5.15 -12.65
CA GLY A 75 -4.50 -6.51 -13.07
C GLY A 75 -3.10 -6.93 -12.67
N GLU A 76 -2.31 -6.03 -12.07
CA GLU A 76 -0.95 -6.35 -11.63
C GLU A 76 -0.88 -6.29 -10.10
N TRP A 77 -1.07 -7.42 -9.46
CA TRP A 77 -1.00 -7.50 -8.01
C TRP A 77 0.46 -7.67 -7.58
N LEU A 78 0.93 -6.76 -6.74
CA LEU A 78 2.30 -6.80 -6.24
C LEU A 78 2.36 -7.62 -4.96
N VAL A 79 3.35 -8.47 -4.86
CA VAL A 79 3.58 -9.28 -3.65
C VAL A 79 4.90 -8.80 -3.04
N ILE A 80 4.81 -8.15 -1.89
CA ILE A 80 5.93 -7.44 -1.28
C ILE A 80 6.39 -8.19 -0.04
N ALA A 81 7.62 -8.66 -0.05
CA ALA A 81 8.22 -9.34 1.10
C ALA A 81 8.78 -8.32 2.09
N PRO A 82 8.80 -8.65 3.40
CA PRO A 82 9.47 -7.81 4.38
C PRO A 82 10.93 -7.57 3.99
N GLY A 83 11.39 -6.33 4.17
CA GLY A 83 12.76 -5.97 3.84
C GLY A 83 12.98 -5.53 2.41
N GLU A 84 11.97 -5.61 1.53
CA GLU A 84 12.14 -5.10 0.17
C GLU A 84 12.33 -3.58 0.17
N PRO A 85 13.13 -3.04 -0.76
CA PRO A 85 13.37 -1.60 -0.82
C PRO A 85 12.09 -0.82 -1.07
N ILE A 86 11.80 0.13 -0.20
CA ILE A 86 10.58 0.93 -0.31
C ILE A 86 10.64 1.85 -1.54
N ASP A 87 11.82 2.25 -1.97
CA ASP A 87 11.99 3.13 -3.12
C ASP A 87 11.44 2.51 -4.41
N GLU A 88 11.70 1.22 -4.62
CA GLU A 88 11.19 0.50 -5.78
C GLU A 88 9.66 0.40 -5.72
N LEU A 89 9.12 0.08 -4.56
CA LEU A 89 7.69 0.00 -4.38
C LEU A 89 7.03 1.36 -4.61
N ALA A 90 7.59 2.42 -4.03
CA ALA A 90 7.08 3.78 -4.19
C ALA A 90 7.02 4.17 -5.67
N ALA A 91 8.06 3.86 -6.43
CA ALA A 91 8.08 4.13 -7.87
C ALA A 91 6.99 3.35 -8.61
N ARG A 92 6.78 2.08 -8.25
CA ARG A 92 5.77 1.23 -8.88
C ARG A 92 4.35 1.74 -8.64
N VAL A 93 4.08 2.29 -7.47
CA VAL A 93 2.73 2.76 -7.10
C VAL A 93 2.55 4.27 -7.28
N GLY A 94 3.48 4.94 -7.93
CA GLY A 94 3.34 6.35 -8.30
C GLY A 94 3.67 7.33 -7.19
N LEU A 95 4.39 6.93 -6.18
CA LEU A 95 4.80 7.79 -5.06
C LEU A 95 6.29 8.19 -5.11
N GLY A 96 7.02 7.62 -6.04
CA GLY A 96 8.45 7.92 -6.19
C GLY A 96 8.76 9.07 -7.09
#